data_84b77aa8cd91cd591e8a4c799c44ef47
#
_entry.id   84b77aa8cd91cd591e8a4c799c44ef47
#
_cell.length_a   1.000
_cell.length_b   1.000
_cell.length_c   1.000
_cell.angle_alpha   90.00
_cell.angle_beta   90.00
_cell.angle_gamma   90.00
#
_symmetry.space_group_name_H-M   'P 1'
#
loop_
_entity.id
_entity.type
_entity.pdbx_description
1 polymer ?
#
loop_
_entity_poly.entity_id
_entity_poly.type
_entity_poly.pdbx_seq_one_letter_code
_entity_poly.pdbx_strand_id
1 'polypeptide(L)'
;IYKTLEVDKTTISYNRALGAISAYKTNYIDPQMAANMAMDDVSITLAKIYAGYEARRNEMKAMDFDDLLLEGHRLLNSVSSVREKWQNRLDYIHVDEFQDVDPIQYGIIKLLTGKNTHLCVVGDPDQTIYTWRGASVDIILKFNKDFEPCKTVILNENYRSTQPILDASNAVIKYNKERIDKDLYTKLPGDEKITMFEGKEDSEEPIFVARQINEKHKKGLEYKDMAILYRSNYSSRAFERIFKSVGIPYVIYGGIRFYERQEIKDALCYLRLCTNRNEEDPDQMALDLAVLRVINVPRRGIGARTIENLQKQAAQRHMNLYDVMKDPIGLSTAVTKKCEMFVDLIEDLRENREHYALEDFLDYVLDTTGYISMLKED
;
A
#
# COMPACT_ATOMS: atom_id res chain seq x y z
N ILE A 1 -7.59 18.24 9.08
CA ILE A 1 -6.55 18.17 10.12
C ILE A 1 -5.47 19.22 9.84
N TYR A 2 -4.74 19.19 8.72
CA TYR A 2 -3.65 20.15 8.43
C TYR A 2 -4.12 21.61 8.45
N LYS A 3 -5.28 21.93 7.85
CA LYS A 3 -5.86 23.28 7.90
C LYS A 3 -6.26 23.68 9.33
N THR A 4 -6.82 22.78 10.09
CA THR A 4 -7.27 23.02 11.47
C THR A 4 -6.10 23.26 12.42
N LEU A 5 -4.97 22.57 12.18
CA LEU A 5 -3.77 22.68 13.00
C LEU A 5 -2.75 23.69 12.43
N GLU A 6 -3.07 24.36 11.31
CA GLU A 6 -2.22 25.31 10.60
C GLU A 6 -0.83 24.71 10.22
N VAL A 7 -0.80 23.42 9.88
CA VAL A 7 0.44 22.71 9.54
C VAL A 7 0.82 22.97 8.10
N ASP A 8 2.05 23.42 7.89
CA ASP A 8 2.63 23.55 6.56
C ASP A 8 3.05 22.19 6.00
N LYS A 9 2.54 21.86 4.81
CA LYS A 9 2.86 20.63 4.08
C LYS A 9 4.33 20.51 3.67
N THR A 10 5.04 21.63 3.58
CA THR A 10 6.47 21.66 3.28
C THR A 10 7.30 21.21 4.48
N THR A 11 6.83 21.48 5.69
CA THR A 11 7.48 21.05 6.94
C THR A 11 7.17 19.58 7.26
N ILE A 12 5.90 19.20 7.17
CA ILE A 12 5.47 17.82 7.38
C ILE A 12 4.58 17.41 6.20
N SER A 13 5.13 16.59 5.29
CA SER A 13 4.33 16.05 4.18
C SER A 13 3.30 15.04 4.69
N TYR A 14 2.22 14.84 3.92
CA TYR A 14 1.21 13.84 4.26
C TYR A 14 1.79 12.43 4.43
N ASN A 15 2.72 12.04 3.55
CA ASN A 15 3.36 10.74 3.62
C ASN A 15 4.21 10.59 4.89
N ARG A 16 4.91 11.66 5.31
CA ARG A 16 5.65 11.66 6.58
C ARG A 16 4.73 11.49 7.78
N ALA A 17 3.58 12.18 7.78
CA ALA A 17 2.61 12.05 8.86
C ALA A 17 1.99 10.66 8.90
N LEU A 18 1.57 10.10 7.75
CA LEU A 18 1.02 8.75 7.68
C LEU A 18 2.04 7.69 8.09
N GLY A 19 3.30 7.83 7.67
CA GLY A 19 4.38 6.94 8.10
C GLY A 19 4.64 7.00 9.61
N ALA A 20 4.57 8.19 10.22
CA ALA A 20 4.71 8.34 11.66
C ALA A 20 3.51 7.72 12.42
N ILE A 21 2.29 7.91 11.93
CA ILE A 21 1.07 7.30 12.51
C ILE A 21 1.17 5.77 12.45
N SER A 22 1.55 5.21 11.30
CA SER A 22 1.76 3.78 11.15
C SER A 22 2.82 3.25 12.12
N ALA A 23 3.96 3.95 12.25
CA ALA A 23 5.00 3.60 13.21
C ALA A 23 4.52 3.66 14.67
N TYR A 24 3.71 4.66 15.04
CA TYR A 24 3.11 4.72 16.38
C TYR A 24 2.19 3.53 16.62
N LYS A 25 1.25 3.25 15.70
CA LYS A 25 0.33 2.12 15.82
C LYS A 25 1.06 0.79 15.95
N THR A 26 2.03 0.54 15.06
CA THR A 26 2.83 -0.70 15.04
C THR A 26 3.59 -0.95 16.35
N ASN A 27 3.91 0.12 17.10
CA ASN A 27 4.57 0.04 18.40
C ASN A 27 3.62 0.22 19.59
N TYR A 28 2.30 0.07 19.39
CA TYR A 28 1.28 0.23 20.45
C TYR A 28 1.23 1.63 21.08
N ILE A 29 1.72 2.65 20.37
CA ILE A 29 1.72 4.03 20.86
C ILE A 29 0.43 4.69 20.43
N ASP A 30 -0.44 5.01 21.37
CA ASP A 30 -1.66 5.79 21.12
C ASP A 30 -1.36 7.29 21.00
N PRO A 31 -2.32 8.14 20.58
CA PRO A 31 -2.10 9.58 20.42
C PRO A 31 -1.65 10.27 21.70
N GLN A 32 -2.12 9.84 22.88
CA GLN A 32 -1.73 10.41 24.16
C GLN A 32 -0.28 10.05 24.53
N MET A 33 0.09 8.80 24.28
CA MET A 33 1.48 8.36 24.46
C MET A 33 2.42 9.10 23.50
N ALA A 34 2.03 9.25 22.24
CA ALA A 34 2.80 10.01 21.26
C ALA A 34 2.99 11.48 21.70
N ALA A 35 1.95 12.10 22.26
CA ALA A 35 2.05 13.46 22.80
C ALA A 35 3.01 13.54 24.01
N ASN A 36 2.96 12.55 24.90
CA ASN A 36 3.84 12.50 26.08
C ASN A 36 5.33 12.25 25.73
N MET A 37 5.59 11.57 24.60
CA MET A 37 6.94 11.27 24.11
C MET A 37 7.54 12.39 23.26
N ALA A 38 6.73 13.34 22.82
CA ALA A 38 7.16 14.41 21.93
C ALA A 38 8.09 15.41 22.63
N MET A 39 9.28 15.66 22.04
CA MET A 39 10.31 16.53 22.62
C MET A 39 10.63 17.76 21.76
N ASP A 40 10.21 17.78 20.50
CA ASP A 40 10.45 18.87 19.57
C ASP A 40 9.16 19.27 18.82
N ASP A 41 9.17 20.42 18.15
CA ASP A 41 8.01 20.97 17.48
C ASP A 41 7.43 20.03 16.40
N VAL A 42 8.28 19.25 15.75
CA VAL A 42 7.87 18.30 14.70
C VAL A 42 7.14 17.11 15.34
N SER A 43 7.70 16.51 16.39
CA SER A 43 7.07 15.39 17.11
C SER A 43 5.79 15.81 17.82
N ILE A 44 5.73 17.02 18.41
CA ILE A 44 4.51 17.62 18.98
C ILE A 44 3.45 17.76 17.90
N THR A 45 3.80 18.27 16.73
CA THR A 45 2.87 18.46 15.62
C THR A 45 2.39 17.13 15.06
N LEU A 46 3.26 16.14 14.92
CA LEU A 46 2.92 14.78 14.50
C LEU A 46 1.92 14.12 15.46
N ALA A 47 2.13 14.26 16.78
CA ALA A 47 1.21 13.74 17.78
C ALA A 47 -0.18 14.42 17.69
N LYS A 48 -0.26 15.73 17.44
CA LYS A 48 -1.51 16.44 17.20
C LYS A 48 -2.21 15.97 15.90
N ILE A 49 -1.44 15.76 14.83
CA ILE A 49 -1.97 15.20 13.57
C ILE A 49 -2.51 13.80 13.82
N TYR A 50 -1.82 12.97 14.57
CA TYR A 50 -2.25 11.62 14.92
C TYR A 50 -3.57 11.64 15.71
N ALA A 51 -3.67 12.49 16.74
CA ALA A 51 -4.92 12.64 17.50
C ALA A 51 -6.10 13.06 16.60
N GLY A 52 -5.88 14.04 15.72
CA GLY A 52 -6.90 14.48 14.77
C GLY A 52 -7.24 13.39 13.72
N TYR A 53 -6.26 12.58 13.30
CA TYR A 53 -6.47 11.45 12.40
C TYR A 53 -7.36 10.39 13.04
N GLU A 54 -7.07 9.97 14.27
CA GLU A 54 -7.86 8.99 15.01
C GLU A 54 -9.28 9.48 15.29
N ALA A 55 -9.44 10.74 15.69
CA ALA A 55 -10.76 11.34 15.89
C ALA A 55 -11.59 11.26 14.60
N ARG A 56 -11.01 11.68 13.47
CA ARG A 56 -11.71 11.67 12.18
C ARG A 56 -12.00 10.24 11.69
N ARG A 57 -11.05 9.32 11.82
CA ARG A 57 -11.24 7.92 11.51
C ARG A 57 -12.42 7.31 12.30
N ASN A 58 -12.49 7.60 13.59
CA ASN A 58 -13.58 7.12 14.45
C ASN A 58 -14.96 7.71 14.07
N GLU A 59 -15.02 9.02 13.75
CA GLU A 59 -16.24 9.65 13.22
C GLU A 59 -16.71 8.95 11.94
N MET A 60 -15.74 8.61 11.08
CA MET A 60 -15.98 7.93 9.82
C MET A 60 -16.31 6.45 9.98
N LYS A 61 -16.20 5.87 11.17
CA LYS A 61 -16.29 4.43 11.43
C LYS A 61 -15.43 3.60 10.46
N ALA A 62 -14.27 4.16 10.08
CA ALA A 62 -13.33 3.55 9.18
C ALA A 62 -12.16 2.93 9.93
N MET A 63 -11.46 1.99 9.28
CA MET A 63 -10.21 1.38 9.76
C MET A 63 -9.18 1.49 8.65
N ASP A 64 -7.93 1.79 9.02
CA ASP A 64 -6.80 1.62 8.12
C ASP A 64 -6.21 0.20 8.26
N PHE A 65 -5.15 -0.11 7.48
CA PHE A 65 -4.55 -1.45 7.52
C PHE A 65 -3.87 -1.75 8.86
N ASP A 66 -3.28 -0.74 9.52
CA ASP A 66 -2.66 -0.92 10.83
C ASP A 66 -3.72 -1.19 11.90
N ASP A 67 -4.91 -0.57 11.78
CA ASP A 67 -6.03 -0.83 12.68
C ASP A 67 -6.53 -2.27 12.61
N LEU A 68 -6.52 -2.91 11.44
CA LEU A 68 -6.95 -4.31 11.33
C LEU A 68 -6.11 -5.21 12.23
N LEU A 69 -4.80 -4.97 12.29
CA LEU A 69 -3.90 -5.71 13.18
C LEU A 69 -4.09 -5.29 14.64
N LEU A 70 -4.09 -3.98 14.90
CA LEU A 70 -4.18 -3.43 16.26
C LEU A 70 -5.48 -3.82 16.96
N GLU A 71 -6.63 -3.71 16.28
CA GLU A 71 -7.92 -4.07 16.83
C GLU A 71 -8.09 -5.59 16.95
N GLY A 72 -7.52 -6.36 16.01
CA GLY A 72 -7.40 -7.81 16.13
C GLY A 72 -6.61 -8.23 17.37
N HIS A 73 -5.45 -7.58 17.61
CA HIS A 73 -4.67 -7.78 18.82
C HIS A 73 -5.45 -7.41 20.08
N ARG A 74 -6.10 -6.22 20.10
CA ARG A 74 -6.90 -5.74 21.23
C ARG A 74 -8.04 -6.72 21.56
N LEU A 75 -8.76 -7.20 20.53
CA LEU A 75 -9.84 -8.16 20.71
C LEU A 75 -9.34 -9.45 21.37
N LEU A 76 -8.26 -10.03 20.85
CA LEU A 76 -7.67 -11.25 21.40
C LEU A 76 -7.12 -11.03 22.84
N ASN A 77 -6.57 -9.87 23.12
CA ASN A 77 -6.02 -9.55 24.43
C ASN A 77 -7.11 -9.29 25.48
N SER A 78 -8.17 -8.56 25.11
CA SER A 78 -9.21 -8.10 26.05
C SER A 78 -10.33 -9.08 26.26
N VAL A 79 -10.66 -9.94 25.26
CA VAL A 79 -11.80 -10.85 25.31
C VAL A 79 -11.31 -12.30 25.36
N SER A 80 -11.19 -12.82 26.59
CA SER A 80 -10.67 -14.19 26.85
C SER A 80 -11.43 -15.28 26.08
N SER A 81 -12.76 -15.17 26.00
CA SER A 81 -13.59 -16.14 25.30
C SER A 81 -13.28 -16.22 23.79
N VAL A 82 -12.95 -15.09 23.15
CA VAL A 82 -12.53 -15.06 21.76
C VAL A 82 -11.14 -15.69 21.61
N ARG A 83 -10.20 -15.31 22.47
CA ARG A 83 -8.84 -15.87 22.49
C ARG A 83 -8.86 -17.38 22.67
N GLU A 84 -9.54 -17.87 23.70
CA GLU A 84 -9.67 -19.29 24.00
C GLU A 84 -10.34 -20.07 22.87
N LYS A 85 -11.36 -19.50 22.24
CA LYS A 85 -12.00 -20.08 21.06
C LYS A 85 -10.98 -20.33 19.94
N TRP A 86 -10.10 -19.38 19.66
CA TRP A 86 -9.08 -19.53 18.61
C TRP A 86 -7.95 -20.45 19.04
N GLN A 87 -7.46 -20.36 20.27
CA GLN A 87 -6.44 -21.28 20.82
C GLN A 87 -6.88 -22.74 20.76
N ASN A 88 -8.17 -23.01 21.04
CA ASN A 88 -8.73 -24.37 20.99
C ASN A 88 -8.96 -24.89 19.56
N ARG A 89 -8.88 -24.04 18.54
CA ARG A 89 -9.01 -24.41 17.12
C ARG A 89 -7.68 -24.63 16.43
N LEU A 90 -6.61 -24.10 17.00
CA LEU A 90 -5.29 -24.06 16.37
C LEU A 90 -4.35 -25.04 17.07
N ASP A 91 -4.30 -26.27 16.57
CA ASP A 91 -3.35 -27.27 17.03
C ASP A 91 -1.92 -26.94 16.53
N TYR A 92 -1.83 -26.36 15.33
CA TYR A 92 -0.57 -25.96 14.70
C TYR A 92 -0.65 -24.53 14.16
N ILE A 93 0.40 -23.76 14.43
CA ILE A 93 0.62 -22.43 13.82
C ILE A 93 1.97 -22.47 13.12
N HIS A 94 1.98 -22.19 11.83
CA HIS A 94 3.19 -22.04 11.03
C HIS A 94 3.28 -20.60 10.54
N VAL A 95 4.43 -19.95 10.80
CA VAL A 95 4.69 -18.59 10.37
C VAL A 95 5.91 -18.60 9.46
N ASP A 96 5.71 -18.20 8.21
CA ASP A 96 6.77 -18.03 7.22
C ASP A 96 7.27 -16.58 7.18
N GLU A 97 8.47 -16.36 6.65
CA GLU A 97 9.14 -15.04 6.59
C GLU A 97 9.14 -14.32 7.94
N PHE A 98 9.41 -15.07 9.01
CA PHE A 98 9.26 -14.59 10.38
C PHE A 98 10.16 -13.40 10.73
N GLN A 99 11.23 -13.15 9.98
CA GLN A 99 12.10 -11.96 10.12
C GLN A 99 11.40 -10.65 9.75
N ASP A 100 10.29 -10.72 8.98
CA ASP A 100 9.54 -9.54 8.55
C ASP A 100 8.33 -9.22 9.43
N VAL A 101 8.19 -9.94 10.55
CA VAL A 101 7.10 -9.75 11.53
C VAL A 101 7.32 -8.48 12.35
N ASP A 102 6.27 -7.69 12.52
CA ASP A 102 6.22 -6.52 13.38
C ASP A 102 5.77 -6.85 14.82
N PRO A 103 5.90 -5.95 15.79
CA PRO A 103 5.51 -6.20 17.19
C PRO A 103 4.03 -6.56 17.37
N ILE A 104 3.09 -5.99 16.57
CA ILE A 104 1.66 -6.31 16.67
C ILE A 104 1.39 -7.73 16.17
N GLN A 105 1.94 -8.07 15.01
CA GLN A 105 1.83 -9.41 14.44
C GLN A 105 2.40 -10.45 15.40
N TYR A 106 3.55 -10.16 16.00
CA TYR A 106 4.14 -11.02 17.01
C TYR A 106 3.27 -11.16 18.27
N GLY A 107 2.66 -10.05 18.72
CA GLY A 107 1.67 -10.06 19.80
C GLY A 107 0.47 -10.94 19.49
N ILE A 108 -0.05 -10.87 18.26
CA ILE A 108 -1.15 -11.73 17.81
C ILE A 108 -0.73 -13.21 17.82
N ILE A 109 0.46 -13.55 17.33
CA ILE A 109 0.98 -14.93 17.34
C ILE A 109 1.05 -15.43 18.77
N LYS A 110 1.59 -14.65 19.71
CA LYS A 110 1.64 -15.01 21.14
C LYS A 110 0.25 -15.26 21.73
N LEU A 111 -0.72 -14.43 21.42
CA LEU A 111 -2.09 -14.55 21.91
C LEU A 111 -2.83 -15.76 21.31
N LEU A 112 -2.52 -16.12 20.09
CA LEU A 112 -3.12 -17.29 19.42
C LEU A 112 -2.48 -18.62 19.87
N THR A 113 -1.23 -18.59 20.34
CA THR A 113 -0.52 -19.77 20.81
C THR A 113 -1.04 -20.19 22.17
N GLY A 114 -1.83 -21.25 22.21
CA GLY A 114 -2.35 -21.89 23.43
C GLY A 114 -1.40 -22.95 23.99
N LYS A 115 -1.76 -23.53 25.12
CA LYS A 115 -0.95 -24.56 25.82
C LYS A 115 -0.65 -25.78 24.94
N ASN A 116 -1.58 -26.16 24.07
CA ASN A 116 -1.47 -27.34 23.22
C ASN A 116 -1.12 -27.01 21.77
N THR A 117 -0.90 -25.73 21.46
CA THR A 117 -0.58 -25.26 20.11
C THR A 117 0.90 -25.50 19.81
N HIS A 118 1.18 -26.19 18.71
CA HIS A 118 2.53 -26.35 18.19
C HIS A 118 2.88 -25.17 17.30
N LEU A 119 3.78 -24.30 17.75
CA LEU A 119 4.24 -23.13 16.98
C LEU A 119 5.54 -23.47 16.26
N CYS A 120 5.54 -23.25 14.94
CA CYS A 120 6.73 -23.35 14.09
C CYS A 120 6.90 -22.05 13.32
N VAL A 121 8.08 -21.46 13.39
CA VAL A 121 8.42 -20.27 12.63
C VAL A 121 9.57 -20.56 11.69
N VAL A 122 9.51 -20.02 10.48
CA VAL A 122 10.55 -20.15 9.46
C VAL A 122 10.94 -18.75 9.02
N GLY A 123 12.23 -18.49 8.92
CA GLY A 123 12.70 -17.19 8.50
C GLY A 123 14.23 -17.12 8.46
N ASP A 124 14.73 -16.04 7.92
CA ASP A 124 16.15 -15.75 7.79
C ASP A 124 16.45 -14.33 8.29
N PRO A 125 17.08 -14.15 9.45
CA PRO A 125 17.43 -12.83 9.99
C PRO A 125 18.20 -11.95 8.99
N ASP A 126 19.03 -12.58 8.14
CA ASP A 126 19.83 -11.89 7.14
C ASP A 126 18.99 -11.32 5.97
N GLN A 127 17.70 -11.71 5.86
CA GLN A 127 16.76 -11.26 4.83
C GLN A 127 15.75 -10.23 5.34
N THR A 128 15.93 -9.64 6.53
CA THR A 128 15.05 -8.60 7.07
C THR A 128 15.18 -7.33 6.24
N ILE A 129 14.24 -7.08 5.32
CA ILE A 129 14.23 -5.92 4.40
C ILE A 129 13.04 -4.98 4.62
N TYR A 130 12.12 -5.30 5.56
CA TYR A 130 10.93 -4.51 5.87
C TYR A 130 11.02 -3.74 7.20
N THR A 131 12.22 -3.39 7.68
CA THR A 131 12.40 -2.58 8.89
C THR A 131 11.69 -1.23 8.82
N TRP A 132 11.61 -0.64 7.64
CA TRP A 132 10.88 0.60 7.38
C TRP A 132 9.33 0.45 7.47
N ARG A 133 8.82 -0.80 7.54
CA ARG A 133 7.41 -1.15 7.83
C ARG A 133 7.21 -1.61 9.27
N GLY A 134 8.22 -1.52 10.12
CA GLY A 134 8.14 -1.94 11.52
C GLY A 134 8.62 -3.36 11.81
N ALA A 135 9.11 -4.12 10.80
CA ALA A 135 9.73 -5.41 11.04
C ALA A 135 10.94 -5.27 11.96
N SER A 136 11.11 -6.22 12.88
CA SER A 136 12.19 -6.23 13.86
C SER A 136 12.93 -7.56 13.86
N VAL A 137 14.21 -7.53 13.47
CA VAL A 137 15.08 -8.70 13.50
C VAL A 137 15.24 -9.28 14.93
N ASP A 138 15.10 -8.44 15.93
CA ASP A 138 15.11 -8.87 17.34
C ASP A 138 14.08 -9.95 17.66
N ILE A 139 12.93 -9.91 16.99
CA ILE A 139 11.84 -10.87 17.21
C ILE A 139 12.30 -12.28 16.88
N ILE A 140 12.89 -12.49 15.69
CA ILE A 140 13.38 -13.82 15.30
C ILE A 140 14.60 -14.25 16.12
N LEU A 141 15.50 -13.31 16.46
CA LEU A 141 16.69 -13.62 17.24
C LEU A 141 16.38 -13.99 18.71
N LYS A 142 15.27 -13.48 19.25
CA LYS A 142 14.83 -13.74 20.65
C LYS A 142 13.77 -14.83 20.75
N PHE A 143 13.30 -15.38 19.63
CA PHE A 143 12.20 -16.35 19.62
C PHE A 143 12.39 -17.54 20.55
N ASN A 144 13.58 -18.14 20.58
CA ASN A 144 13.90 -19.30 21.43
C ASN A 144 13.77 -18.99 22.94
N LYS A 145 13.96 -17.72 23.34
CA LYS A 145 13.81 -17.30 24.74
C LYS A 145 12.34 -17.07 25.11
N ASP A 146 11.56 -16.61 24.15
CA ASP A 146 10.14 -16.33 24.38
C ASP A 146 9.27 -17.59 24.38
N PHE A 147 9.74 -18.68 23.74
CA PHE A 147 9.02 -19.95 23.59
C PHE A 147 9.88 -21.15 24.01
N GLU A 148 10.34 -21.17 25.27
CA GLU A 148 11.04 -22.32 25.80
C GLU A 148 10.10 -23.46 26.23
N PRO A 149 10.41 -24.74 25.92
CA PRO A 149 11.57 -25.23 25.16
C PRO A 149 11.38 -25.05 23.64
N CYS A 150 12.42 -24.58 22.94
CA CYS A 150 12.43 -24.39 21.50
C CYS A 150 13.56 -25.19 20.85
N LYS A 151 13.25 -25.85 19.70
CA LYS A 151 14.25 -26.53 18.87
C LYS A 151 14.53 -25.69 17.64
N THR A 152 15.77 -25.22 17.50
CA THR A 152 16.24 -24.50 16.29
C THR A 152 16.86 -25.49 15.32
N VAL A 153 16.47 -25.41 14.05
CA VAL A 153 17.06 -26.17 12.94
C VAL A 153 17.56 -25.19 11.90
N ILE A 154 18.83 -25.28 11.52
CA ILE A 154 19.45 -24.41 10.53
C ILE A 154 19.48 -25.16 9.19
N LEU A 155 18.92 -24.55 8.12
CA LEU A 155 18.86 -25.10 6.78
C LEU A 155 20.00 -24.46 5.95
N ASN A 156 21.14 -25.13 5.83
CA ASN A 156 22.34 -24.62 5.14
C ASN A 156 22.40 -25.02 3.66
N GLU A 157 21.75 -26.12 3.27
CA GLU A 157 21.75 -26.57 1.88
C GLU A 157 20.77 -25.72 1.06
N ASN A 158 21.29 -25.07 0.04
CA ASN A 158 20.52 -24.24 -0.91
C ASN A 158 20.24 -25.04 -2.18
N TYR A 159 18.99 -24.99 -2.64
CA TYR A 159 18.48 -25.70 -3.82
C TYR A 159 18.14 -24.77 -4.98
N ARG A 160 18.45 -23.48 -4.86
CA ARG A 160 18.08 -22.44 -5.85
C ARG A 160 19.26 -22.00 -6.68
N SER A 161 20.39 -21.77 -6.05
CA SER A 161 21.54 -21.07 -6.63
C SER A 161 22.78 -21.97 -6.72
N THR A 162 23.62 -21.70 -7.71
CA THR A 162 24.93 -22.35 -7.86
C THR A 162 25.95 -21.81 -6.85
N GLN A 163 27.01 -22.54 -6.60
CA GLN A 163 28.03 -22.22 -5.58
C GLN A 163 28.67 -20.83 -5.75
N PRO A 164 29.03 -20.34 -6.96
CA PRO A 164 29.59 -18.98 -7.10
C PRO A 164 28.65 -17.86 -6.61
N ILE A 165 27.33 -18.03 -6.75
CA ILE A 165 26.33 -17.06 -6.21
C ILE A 165 26.31 -17.13 -4.69
N LEU A 166 26.34 -18.33 -4.12
CA LEU A 166 26.33 -18.51 -2.67
C LEU A 166 27.63 -18.00 -2.03
N ASP A 167 28.78 -18.20 -2.66
CA ASP A 167 30.06 -17.69 -2.16
C ASP A 167 30.05 -16.16 -2.07
N ALA A 168 29.52 -15.50 -3.11
CA ALA A 168 29.37 -14.05 -3.12
C ALA A 168 28.40 -13.57 -2.05
N SER A 169 27.24 -14.23 -1.90
CA SER A 169 26.25 -13.86 -0.89
C SER A 169 26.75 -14.12 0.53
N ASN A 170 27.41 -15.25 0.78
CA ASN A 170 28.03 -15.55 2.07
C ASN A 170 29.10 -14.52 2.43
N ALA A 171 29.91 -14.07 1.45
CA ALA A 171 30.95 -13.06 1.68
C ALA A 171 30.33 -11.70 2.05
N VAL A 172 29.25 -11.28 1.37
CA VAL A 172 28.56 -10.00 1.68
C VAL A 172 27.89 -10.06 3.03
N ILE A 173 27.17 -11.15 3.34
CA ILE A 173 26.35 -11.21 4.55
C ILE A 173 27.17 -11.31 5.85
N LYS A 174 28.41 -11.70 5.78
CA LYS A 174 29.35 -11.72 6.94
C LYS A 174 29.57 -10.35 7.56
N TYR A 175 29.26 -9.27 6.85
CA TYR A 175 29.31 -7.91 7.43
C TYR A 175 28.14 -7.61 8.38
N ASN A 176 27.05 -8.37 8.35
CA ASN A 176 25.97 -8.25 9.33
C ASN A 176 26.45 -8.75 10.68
N LYS A 177 26.13 -7.97 11.74
CA LYS A 177 26.50 -8.29 13.14
C LYS A 177 25.37 -9.04 13.86
N GLU A 178 24.13 -8.70 13.57
CA GLU A 178 22.91 -9.26 14.18
C GLU A 178 22.41 -10.41 13.33
N ARG A 179 22.98 -11.59 13.48
CA ARG A 179 22.68 -12.75 12.66
C ARG A 179 22.80 -14.07 13.40
N ILE A 180 22.27 -15.12 12.82
CA ILE A 180 22.55 -16.50 13.17
C ILE A 180 23.64 -16.99 12.19
N ASP A 181 24.78 -17.39 12.70
CA ASP A 181 25.90 -17.86 11.86
C ASP A 181 25.51 -19.09 11.04
N LYS A 182 25.61 -18.93 9.73
CA LYS A 182 25.43 -19.98 8.75
C LYS A 182 26.19 -19.65 7.48
N ASP A 183 26.72 -20.67 6.82
CA ASP A 183 27.24 -20.57 5.45
C ASP A 183 26.39 -21.46 4.56
N LEU A 184 25.80 -20.88 3.52
CA LEU A 184 24.99 -21.60 2.54
C LEU A 184 25.92 -22.35 1.57
N TYR A 185 25.57 -23.60 1.27
CA TYR A 185 26.22 -24.42 0.26
C TYR A 185 25.18 -25.08 -0.63
N THR A 186 25.59 -25.56 -1.79
CA THR A 186 24.72 -26.27 -2.73
C THR A 186 25.40 -27.48 -3.33
N LYS A 187 24.60 -28.44 -3.78
CA LYS A 187 25.00 -29.55 -4.62
C LYS A 187 24.61 -29.36 -6.08
N LEU A 188 23.99 -28.23 -6.42
CA LEU A 188 23.62 -27.90 -7.79
C LEU A 188 24.89 -27.69 -8.62
N PRO A 189 24.97 -28.34 -9.81
CA PRO A 189 26.10 -28.11 -10.72
C PRO A 189 26.04 -26.70 -11.31
N GLY A 190 27.19 -26.11 -11.56
CA GLY A 190 27.34 -24.81 -12.21
C GLY A 190 28.49 -24.02 -11.60
N ASP A 191 29.32 -23.46 -12.48
CA ASP A 191 30.49 -22.67 -12.15
C ASP A 191 30.48 -21.28 -12.82
N GLU A 192 29.37 -20.89 -13.41
CA GLU A 192 29.21 -19.59 -14.08
C GLU A 192 29.47 -18.43 -13.11
N LYS A 193 30.43 -17.57 -13.50
CA LYS A 193 30.83 -16.43 -12.68
C LYS A 193 29.83 -15.30 -12.75
N ILE A 194 29.72 -14.54 -11.65
CA ILE A 194 28.98 -13.30 -11.61
C ILE A 194 29.69 -12.26 -12.49
N THR A 195 28.91 -11.63 -13.38
CA THR A 195 29.41 -10.54 -14.23
C THR A 195 29.07 -9.21 -13.58
N MET A 196 30.05 -8.32 -13.44
CA MET A 196 29.84 -6.95 -13.00
C MET A 196 30.01 -6.01 -14.20
N PHE A 197 29.11 -5.04 -14.31
CA PHE A 197 29.18 -3.98 -15.31
C PHE A 197 28.95 -2.63 -14.62
N GLU A 198 29.76 -1.64 -14.96
CA GLU A 198 29.63 -0.26 -14.49
C GLU A 198 29.46 0.65 -15.69
N GLY A 199 28.30 1.30 -15.79
CA GLY A 199 28.00 2.30 -16.83
C GLY A 199 28.39 3.70 -16.35
N LYS A 200 28.82 4.54 -17.29
CA LYS A 200 29.11 5.97 -17.03
C LYS A 200 27.86 6.85 -17.11
N GLU A 201 26.87 6.39 -17.87
CA GLU A 201 25.58 7.09 -18.07
C GLU A 201 24.42 6.15 -17.76
N ASP A 202 23.29 6.70 -17.32
CA ASP A 202 22.07 5.97 -16.95
C ASP A 202 21.51 5.06 -18.06
N SER A 203 21.90 5.29 -19.32
CA SER A 203 21.47 4.51 -20.46
C SER A 203 22.33 3.29 -20.73
N GLU A 204 23.57 3.25 -20.27
CA GLU A 204 24.52 2.19 -20.59
C GLU A 204 24.17 0.85 -19.90
N GLU A 205 23.73 0.93 -18.64
CA GLU A 205 23.31 -0.26 -17.89
C GLU A 205 22.12 -0.98 -18.55
N PRO A 206 20.99 -0.30 -18.88
CA PRO A 206 19.87 -0.93 -19.59
C PRO A 206 20.27 -1.49 -20.98
N ILE A 207 21.18 -0.83 -21.71
CA ILE A 207 21.66 -1.30 -23.00
C ILE A 207 22.48 -2.58 -22.82
N PHE A 208 23.37 -2.61 -21.83
CA PHE A 208 24.14 -3.81 -21.50
C PHE A 208 23.22 -4.98 -21.14
N VAL A 209 22.25 -4.75 -20.26
CA VAL A 209 21.28 -5.77 -19.83
C VAL A 209 20.44 -6.26 -21.00
N ALA A 210 19.95 -5.38 -21.86
CA ALA A 210 19.19 -5.75 -23.05
C ALA A 210 20.00 -6.66 -24.00
N ARG A 211 21.31 -6.37 -24.17
CA ARG A 211 22.22 -7.21 -24.94
C ARG A 211 22.35 -8.59 -24.31
N GLN A 212 22.58 -8.67 -23.00
CA GLN A 212 22.69 -9.94 -22.28
C GLN A 212 21.41 -10.78 -22.39
N ILE A 213 20.25 -10.17 -22.28
CA ILE A 213 18.95 -10.84 -22.46
C ILE A 213 18.84 -11.42 -23.87
N ASN A 214 19.14 -10.63 -24.91
CA ASN A 214 19.07 -11.09 -26.29
C ASN A 214 20.07 -12.20 -26.59
N GLU A 215 21.28 -12.14 -26.04
CA GLU A 215 22.30 -13.22 -26.20
C GLU A 215 21.84 -14.53 -25.55
N LYS A 216 21.28 -14.45 -24.33
CA LYS A 216 20.75 -15.62 -23.61
C LYS A 216 19.50 -16.17 -24.30
N HIS A 217 18.62 -15.31 -24.79
CA HIS A 217 17.43 -15.72 -25.55
C HIS A 217 17.81 -16.46 -26.85
N LYS A 218 18.78 -15.96 -27.59
CA LYS A 218 19.33 -16.66 -28.79
C LYS A 218 19.92 -18.04 -28.49
N LYS A 219 20.37 -18.26 -27.25
CA LYS A 219 20.85 -19.56 -26.75
C LYS A 219 19.73 -20.46 -26.22
N GLY A 220 18.47 -20.05 -26.34
CA GLY A 220 17.31 -20.86 -25.99
C GLY A 220 16.65 -20.55 -24.62
N LEU A 221 17.16 -19.56 -23.88
CA LEU A 221 16.50 -19.14 -22.64
C LEU A 221 15.25 -18.32 -22.96
N GLU A 222 14.12 -18.62 -22.35
CA GLU A 222 12.90 -17.83 -22.57
C GLU A 222 12.92 -16.51 -21.76
N TYR A 223 12.25 -15.47 -22.26
CA TYR A 223 12.18 -14.17 -21.56
C TYR A 223 11.59 -14.29 -20.14
N LYS A 224 10.63 -15.19 -19.95
CA LYS A 224 9.99 -15.43 -18.64
C LYS A 224 10.96 -15.99 -17.59
N ASP A 225 12.09 -16.57 -18.02
CA ASP A 225 13.10 -17.17 -17.12
C ASP A 225 14.19 -16.16 -16.72
N MET A 226 14.04 -14.89 -17.15
CA MET A 226 14.97 -13.80 -16.84
C MET A 226 14.27 -12.74 -15.99
N ALA A 227 14.95 -12.25 -14.96
CA ALA A 227 14.44 -11.20 -14.08
C ALA A 227 15.47 -10.10 -13.87
N ILE A 228 15.01 -8.87 -13.72
CA ILE A 228 15.80 -7.70 -13.35
C ILE A 228 15.30 -7.19 -12.01
N LEU A 229 16.20 -7.11 -11.04
CA LEU A 229 15.93 -6.57 -9.73
C LEU A 229 16.57 -5.20 -9.59
N TYR A 230 15.83 -4.22 -9.10
CA TYR A 230 16.33 -2.87 -8.85
C TYR A 230 15.82 -2.36 -7.48
N ARG A 231 16.57 -1.42 -6.92
CA ARG A 231 16.28 -0.90 -5.57
C ARG A 231 15.06 0.01 -5.52
N SER A 232 14.81 0.78 -6.56
CA SER A 232 13.69 1.73 -6.62
C SER A 232 12.92 1.63 -7.93
N ASN A 233 11.61 1.88 -7.88
CA ASN A 233 10.75 1.86 -9.08
C ASN A 233 11.15 2.91 -10.13
N TYR A 234 11.86 3.96 -9.73
CA TYR A 234 12.39 4.96 -10.66
C TYR A 234 13.32 4.34 -11.71
N SER A 235 14.14 3.36 -11.30
CA SER A 235 15.10 2.68 -12.19
C SER A 235 14.43 1.94 -13.34
N SER A 236 13.17 1.49 -13.19
CA SER A 236 12.45 0.77 -14.24
C SER A 236 12.33 1.55 -15.54
N ARG A 237 12.18 2.89 -15.47
CA ARG A 237 11.94 3.76 -16.66
C ARG A 237 13.07 3.67 -17.69
N ALA A 238 14.31 3.56 -17.24
CA ALA A 238 15.46 3.43 -18.14
C ALA A 238 15.43 2.09 -18.88
N PHE A 239 15.11 1.00 -18.19
CA PHE A 239 14.94 -0.34 -18.77
C PHE A 239 13.75 -0.40 -19.74
N GLU A 240 12.59 0.11 -19.34
CA GLU A 240 11.37 0.15 -20.16
C GLU A 240 11.61 0.84 -21.51
N ARG A 241 12.27 1.99 -21.49
CA ARG A 241 12.61 2.76 -22.70
C ARG A 241 13.44 1.92 -23.66
N ILE A 242 14.51 1.27 -23.16
CA ILE A 242 15.40 0.48 -24.00
C ILE A 242 14.70 -0.79 -24.49
N PHE A 243 14.00 -1.53 -23.62
CA PHE A 243 13.31 -2.76 -24.00
C PHE A 243 12.24 -2.53 -25.06
N LYS A 244 11.47 -1.43 -24.92
CA LYS A 244 10.50 -1.03 -25.93
C LYS A 244 11.18 -0.70 -27.27
N SER A 245 12.34 -0.05 -27.27
CA SER A 245 13.07 0.29 -28.50
C SER A 245 13.65 -0.90 -29.24
N VAL A 246 14.02 -1.98 -28.51
CA VAL A 246 14.62 -3.20 -29.09
C VAL A 246 13.65 -4.38 -29.13
N GLY A 247 12.39 -4.20 -28.76
CA GLY A 247 11.32 -5.20 -28.86
C GLY A 247 11.43 -6.35 -27.85
N ILE A 248 12.05 -6.14 -26.69
CA ILE A 248 12.08 -7.13 -25.59
C ILE A 248 10.76 -7.06 -24.82
N PRO A 249 9.97 -8.15 -24.75
CA PRO A 249 8.76 -8.19 -23.93
C PRO A 249 9.13 -8.21 -22.45
N TYR A 250 8.39 -7.46 -21.62
CA TYR A 250 8.62 -7.39 -20.18
C TYR A 250 7.33 -7.18 -19.39
N VAL A 251 7.38 -7.52 -18.12
CA VAL A 251 6.31 -7.24 -17.13
C VAL A 251 6.96 -6.63 -15.90
N ILE A 252 6.38 -5.55 -15.37
CA ILE A 252 6.85 -4.92 -14.12
C ILE A 252 6.04 -5.46 -12.96
N TYR A 253 6.73 -6.11 -12.02
CA TYR A 253 6.17 -6.54 -10.76
C TYR A 253 6.38 -5.46 -9.68
N GLY A 254 5.38 -5.25 -8.82
CA GLY A 254 5.48 -4.25 -7.74
C GLY A 254 5.32 -2.80 -8.17
N GLY A 255 4.96 -2.55 -9.43
CA GLY A 255 4.44 -1.25 -9.87
C GLY A 255 3.11 -0.93 -9.17
N ILE A 256 2.59 0.30 -9.34
CA ILE A 256 1.27 0.67 -8.82
C ILE A 256 0.26 -0.39 -9.29
N ARG A 257 -0.36 -1.09 -8.32
CA ARG A 257 -1.34 -2.13 -8.62
C ARG A 257 -2.43 -1.53 -9.49
N PHE A 258 -2.99 -2.34 -10.40
CA PHE A 258 -4.01 -1.89 -11.36
C PHE A 258 -5.10 -1.01 -10.70
N TYR A 259 -5.69 -1.47 -9.60
CA TYR A 259 -6.71 -0.73 -8.86
C TYR A 259 -6.18 0.47 -8.04
N GLU A 260 -4.87 0.64 -7.94
CA GLU A 260 -4.24 1.78 -7.27
C GLU A 260 -3.87 2.90 -8.23
N ARG A 261 -3.90 2.64 -9.53
CA ARG A 261 -3.64 3.63 -10.56
C ARG A 261 -4.68 4.75 -10.50
N GLN A 262 -4.22 5.97 -10.74
CA GLN A 262 -5.08 7.16 -10.66
C GLN A 262 -6.27 7.03 -11.61
N GLU A 263 -6.00 6.68 -12.86
CA GLU A 263 -7.01 6.52 -13.90
C GLU A 263 -8.06 5.48 -13.57
N ILE A 264 -7.68 4.39 -12.92
CA ILE A 264 -8.61 3.33 -12.50
C ILE A 264 -9.45 3.79 -11.31
N LYS A 265 -8.85 4.46 -10.35
CA LYS A 265 -9.60 5.03 -9.20
C LYS A 265 -10.60 6.09 -9.64
N ASP A 266 -10.25 6.92 -10.63
CA ASP A 266 -11.14 7.94 -11.16
C ASP A 266 -12.32 7.30 -11.90
N ALA A 267 -12.05 6.30 -12.76
CA ALA A 267 -13.09 5.53 -13.45
C ALA A 267 -14.05 4.83 -12.46
N LEU A 268 -13.52 4.17 -11.44
CA LEU A 268 -14.32 3.53 -10.39
C LEU A 268 -15.17 4.53 -9.60
N CYS A 269 -14.67 5.75 -9.37
CA CYS A 269 -15.46 6.80 -8.72
C CYS A 269 -16.63 7.25 -9.60
N TYR A 270 -16.44 7.40 -10.90
CA TYR A 270 -17.55 7.67 -11.83
C TYR A 270 -18.59 6.54 -11.82
N LEU A 271 -18.15 5.30 -11.94
CA LEU A 271 -19.07 4.14 -11.89
C LEU A 271 -19.86 4.09 -10.57
N ARG A 272 -19.20 4.41 -9.45
CA ARG A 272 -19.87 4.49 -8.13
C ARG A 272 -20.94 5.57 -8.10
N LEU A 273 -20.71 6.72 -8.73
CA LEU A 273 -21.71 7.78 -8.84
C LEU A 273 -22.90 7.37 -9.72
N CYS A 274 -22.71 6.46 -10.67
CA CYS A 274 -23.75 5.94 -11.56
C CYS A 274 -24.59 4.81 -10.93
N THR A 275 -24.23 4.27 -9.75
CA THR A 275 -25.04 3.24 -9.11
C THR A 275 -26.33 3.84 -8.50
N ASN A 276 -27.46 3.13 -8.69
CA ASN A 276 -28.71 3.54 -8.04
C ASN A 276 -28.54 3.50 -6.51
N ARG A 277 -28.99 4.56 -5.85
CA ARG A 277 -29.04 4.62 -4.40
C ARG A 277 -30.39 4.14 -3.89
N ASN A 278 -30.33 3.19 -2.99
CA ASN A 278 -31.37 3.09 -1.98
C ASN A 278 -31.00 4.13 -0.90
N GLU A 279 -31.98 4.94 -0.45
CA GLU A 279 -31.79 5.97 0.61
C GLU A 279 -31.24 5.38 1.93
N GLU A 280 -31.29 4.05 2.06
CA GLU A 280 -30.77 3.28 3.20
C GLU A 280 -29.33 2.79 3.04
N ASP A 281 -28.62 3.16 1.94
CA ASP A 281 -27.24 2.69 1.74
C ASP A 281 -26.32 3.29 2.82
N PRO A 282 -25.70 2.47 3.68
CA PRO A 282 -24.84 2.94 4.77
C PRO A 282 -23.55 3.65 4.27
N ASP A 283 -23.24 3.61 2.97
CA ASP A 283 -22.00 4.11 2.42
C ASP A 283 -22.09 5.51 1.78
N GLN A 284 -22.90 6.42 2.40
CA GLN A 284 -22.99 7.82 1.99
C GLN A 284 -21.64 8.53 1.93
N MET A 285 -20.70 8.11 2.77
CA MET A 285 -19.34 8.66 2.81
C MET A 285 -18.49 8.25 1.61
N ALA A 286 -18.63 7.03 1.13
CA ALA A 286 -17.92 6.60 -0.06
C ALA A 286 -18.37 7.38 -1.31
N LEU A 287 -19.61 7.87 -1.31
CA LEU A 287 -20.10 8.74 -2.36
C LEU A 287 -19.47 10.13 -2.30
N ASP A 288 -19.40 10.74 -1.13
CA ASP A 288 -18.76 12.04 -0.96
C ASP A 288 -17.30 12.00 -1.40
N LEU A 289 -16.59 10.92 -1.06
CA LEU A 289 -15.22 10.68 -1.53
C LEU A 289 -15.14 10.54 -3.05
N ALA A 290 -16.11 9.85 -3.66
CA ALA A 290 -16.17 9.71 -5.11
C ALA A 290 -16.43 11.07 -5.79
N VAL A 291 -17.39 11.86 -5.31
CA VAL A 291 -17.63 13.23 -5.80
C VAL A 291 -16.37 14.07 -5.67
N LEU A 292 -15.76 14.13 -4.51
CA LEU A 292 -14.54 14.93 -4.26
C LEU A 292 -13.39 14.55 -5.19
N ARG A 293 -13.33 13.29 -5.58
CA ARG A 293 -12.28 12.80 -6.46
C ARG A 293 -12.49 13.25 -7.92
N VAL A 294 -13.73 13.18 -8.44
CA VAL A 294 -13.98 13.36 -9.88
C VAL A 294 -14.66 14.68 -10.24
N ILE A 295 -15.11 15.47 -9.29
CA ILE A 295 -15.83 16.74 -9.54
C ILE A 295 -15.08 17.70 -10.48
N ASN A 296 -13.74 17.63 -10.46
CA ASN A 296 -12.84 18.44 -11.28
C ASN A 296 -11.86 17.60 -12.12
N VAL A 297 -12.16 16.37 -12.40
CA VAL A 297 -11.36 15.45 -13.20
C VAL A 297 -12.28 14.77 -14.22
N PRO A 298 -12.33 15.23 -15.48
CA PRO A 298 -11.66 16.39 -16.10
C PRO A 298 -12.02 17.75 -15.47
N ARG A 299 -11.20 18.75 -15.78
CA ARG A 299 -11.30 20.08 -15.17
C ARG A 299 -12.63 20.78 -15.53
N ARG A 300 -13.49 21.05 -14.53
CA ARG A 300 -14.81 21.70 -14.66
C ARG A 300 -14.87 23.10 -14.07
N GLY A 301 -13.78 23.59 -13.49
CA GLY A 301 -13.70 24.92 -12.90
C GLY A 301 -14.50 25.08 -11.60
N ILE A 302 -14.74 24.01 -10.86
CA ILE A 302 -15.30 24.03 -9.51
C ILE A 302 -14.13 24.13 -8.53
N GLY A 303 -13.80 25.33 -8.07
CA GLY A 303 -12.60 25.60 -7.27
C GLY A 303 -12.67 25.06 -5.85
N ALA A 304 -11.52 24.96 -5.19
CA ALA A 304 -11.40 24.43 -3.81
C ALA A 304 -12.31 25.16 -2.80
N ARG A 305 -12.45 26.50 -2.92
CA ARG A 305 -13.35 27.30 -2.06
C ARG A 305 -14.83 26.90 -2.22
N THR A 306 -15.24 26.57 -3.44
CA THR A 306 -16.60 26.10 -3.72
C THR A 306 -16.82 24.74 -3.08
N ILE A 307 -15.88 23.82 -3.24
CA ILE A 307 -15.93 22.49 -2.64
C ILE A 307 -16.01 22.60 -1.12
N GLU A 308 -15.20 23.46 -0.49
CA GLU A 308 -15.27 23.70 0.97
C GLU A 308 -16.63 24.25 1.42
N ASN A 309 -17.24 25.14 0.63
CA ASN A 309 -18.55 25.67 0.92
C ASN A 309 -19.62 24.55 0.83
N LEU A 310 -19.60 23.76 -0.24
CA LEU A 310 -20.51 22.62 -0.40
C LEU A 310 -20.35 21.58 0.73
N GLN A 311 -19.13 21.27 1.15
CA GLN A 311 -18.88 20.38 2.29
C GLN A 311 -19.44 20.94 3.61
N LYS A 312 -19.32 22.24 3.85
CA LYS A 312 -19.93 22.88 5.03
C LYS A 312 -21.47 22.79 5.00
N GLN A 313 -22.08 23.01 3.84
CA GLN A 313 -23.51 22.86 3.67
C GLN A 313 -23.96 21.42 3.87
N ALA A 314 -23.20 20.44 3.36
CA ALA A 314 -23.44 19.02 3.55
C ALA A 314 -23.47 18.64 5.04
N ALA A 315 -22.48 19.10 5.80
CA ALA A 315 -22.42 18.88 7.24
C ALA A 315 -23.58 19.57 8.00
N GLN A 316 -23.91 20.81 7.63
CA GLN A 316 -25.01 21.58 8.30
C GLN A 316 -26.40 21.02 8.01
N ARG A 317 -26.63 20.54 6.78
CA ARG A 317 -27.90 20.00 6.31
C ARG A 317 -28.06 18.50 6.56
N HIS A 318 -27.01 17.84 7.08
CA HIS A 318 -26.92 16.37 7.22
C HIS A 318 -27.23 15.64 5.92
N MET A 319 -26.72 16.17 4.81
CA MET A 319 -26.87 15.63 3.46
C MET A 319 -25.49 15.21 2.91
N ASN A 320 -25.47 14.33 1.92
CA ASN A 320 -24.24 14.07 1.18
C ASN A 320 -23.90 15.22 0.22
N LEU A 321 -22.64 15.26 -0.22
CA LEU A 321 -22.13 16.33 -1.07
C LEU A 321 -22.86 16.41 -2.42
N TYR A 322 -23.20 15.25 -3.00
CA TYR A 322 -23.92 15.17 -4.27
C TYR A 322 -25.31 15.80 -4.20
N ASP A 323 -26.08 15.52 -3.16
CA ASP A 323 -27.42 16.09 -2.99
C ASP A 323 -27.38 17.58 -2.68
N VAL A 324 -26.36 18.05 -1.97
CA VAL A 324 -26.13 19.50 -1.79
C VAL A 324 -25.82 20.19 -3.12
N MET A 325 -25.16 19.52 -4.06
CA MET A 325 -24.88 20.07 -5.39
C MET A 325 -26.12 20.23 -6.25
N LYS A 326 -27.21 19.51 -5.98
CA LYS A 326 -28.50 19.68 -6.66
C LYS A 326 -29.20 20.99 -6.28
N ASP A 327 -28.99 21.45 -5.04
CA ASP A 327 -29.59 22.70 -4.51
C ASP A 327 -28.59 23.44 -3.62
N PRO A 328 -27.49 23.99 -4.20
CA PRO A 328 -26.46 24.69 -3.45
C PRO A 328 -26.90 26.08 -3.03
N ILE A 329 -26.69 26.46 -1.78
CA ILE A 329 -27.07 27.76 -1.21
C ILE A 329 -25.88 28.72 -1.21
N GLY A 330 -26.13 30.00 -1.54
CA GLY A 330 -25.14 31.08 -1.39
C GLY A 330 -23.95 31.02 -2.32
N LEU A 331 -24.07 30.31 -3.45
CA LEU A 331 -23.10 30.30 -4.53
C LEU A 331 -23.49 31.33 -5.60
N SER A 332 -22.49 31.81 -6.37
CA SER A 332 -22.78 32.66 -7.53
C SER A 332 -23.45 31.83 -8.63
N THR A 333 -24.30 32.47 -9.46
CA THR A 333 -25.01 31.83 -10.57
C THR A 333 -24.09 31.03 -11.49
N ALA A 334 -22.88 31.54 -11.77
CA ALA A 334 -21.90 30.86 -12.62
C ALA A 334 -21.36 29.57 -11.96
N VAL A 335 -21.23 29.52 -10.65
CA VAL A 335 -20.76 28.35 -9.90
C VAL A 335 -21.89 27.35 -9.73
N THR A 336 -23.12 27.83 -9.43
CA THR A 336 -24.31 26.97 -9.36
C THR A 336 -24.49 26.22 -10.67
N LYS A 337 -24.43 26.92 -11.82
CA LYS A 337 -24.52 26.29 -13.14
C LYS A 337 -23.47 25.19 -13.37
N LYS A 338 -22.25 25.36 -12.84
CA LYS A 338 -21.22 24.29 -12.95
C LYS A 338 -21.54 23.08 -12.10
N CYS A 339 -22.15 23.27 -10.93
CA CYS A 339 -22.65 22.17 -10.10
C CYS A 339 -23.81 21.44 -10.80
N GLU A 340 -24.76 22.20 -11.34
CA GLU A 340 -25.87 21.67 -12.15
C GLU A 340 -25.35 20.80 -13.31
N MET A 341 -24.45 21.34 -14.13
CA MET A 341 -23.85 20.59 -15.25
C MET A 341 -23.15 19.28 -14.80
N PHE A 342 -22.52 19.26 -13.64
CA PHE A 342 -21.94 18.03 -13.12
C PHE A 342 -23.03 17.05 -12.64
N VAL A 343 -24.08 17.55 -11.99
CA VAL A 343 -25.22 16.73 -11.56
C VAL A 343 -25.93 16.15 -12.78
N ASP A 344 -26.24 16.99 -13.79
CA ASP A 344 -26.91 16.56 -15.03
C ASP A 344 -26.10 15.47 -15.75
N LEU A 345 -24.78 15.63 -15.82
CA LEU A 345 -23.87 14.60 -16.37
C LEU A 345 -24.02 13.26 -15.64
N ILE A 346 -24.02 13.27 -14.31
CA ILE A 346 -24.15 12.03 -13.54
C ILE A 346 -25.55 11.42 -13.65
N GLU A 347 -26.60 12.24 -13.69
CA GLU A 347 -27.97 11.73 -13.88
C GLU A 347 -28.15 11.13 -15.29
N ASP A 348 -27.60 11.76 -16.34
CA ASP A 348 -27.59 11.19 -17.70
C ASP A 348 -26.91 9.81 -17.74
N LEU A 349 -25.73 9.69 -17.10
CA LEU A 349 -25.04 8.40 -16.99
C LEU A 349 -25.85 7.36 -16.23
N ARG A 350 -26.62 7.76 -15.20
CA ARG A 350 -27.50 6.86 -14.45
C ARG A 350 -28.65 6.34 -15.29
N GLU A 351 -29.31 7.23 -16.03
CA GLU A 351 -30.45 6.88 -16.90
C GLU A 351 -30.02 5.92 -18.00
N ASN A 352 -28.81 6.12 -18.56
CA ASN A 352 -28.30 5.28 -19.62
C ASN A 352 -27.70 3.94 -19.17
N ARG A 353 -27.51 3.72 -17.87
CA ARG A 353 -26.83 2.53 -17.33
C ARG A 353 -27.43 1.21 -17.80
N GLU A 354 -28.76 1.12 -17.83
CA GLU A 354 -29.48 -0.12 -18.17
C GLU A 354 -29.47 -0.43 -19.67
N HIS A 355 -29.07 0.52 -20.52
CA HIS A 355 -29.02 0.37 -21.97
C HIS A 355 -27.72 -0.29 -22.48
N TYR A 356 -26.73 -0.49 -21.63
CA TYR A 356 -25.41 -0.97 -22.00
C TYR A 356 -25.02 -2.23 -21.22
N ALA A 357 -24.23 -3.12 -21.85
CA ALA A 357 -23.45 -4.11 -21.11
C ALA A 357 -22.36 -3.42 -20.27
N LEU A 358 -21.85 -4.08 -19.24
CA LEU A 358 -20.93 -3.45 -18.28
C LEU A 358 -19.67 -2.85 -18.93
N GLU A 359 -19.10 -3.54 -19.91
CA GLU A 359 -17.90 -3.09 -20.64
C GLU A 359 -18.22 -1.85 -21.47
N ASP A 360 -19.29 -1.91 -22.27
CA ASP A 360 -19.75 -0.80 -23.12
C ASP A 360 -20.18 0.41 -22.28
N PHE A 361 -20.75 0.16 -21.09
CA PHE A 361 -21.12 1.22 -20.16
C PHE A 361 -19.90 1.95 -19.61
N LEU A 362 -18.82 1.23 -19.30
CA LEU A 362 -17.57 1.86 -18.86
C LEU A 362 -17.01 2.79 -19.93
N ASP A 363 -16.99 2.35 -21.18
CA ASP A 363 -16.54 3.17 -22.30
C ASP A 363 -17.44 4.40 -22.48
N TYR A 364 -18.75 4.23 -22.42
CA TYR A 364 -19.72 5.32 -22.45
C TYR A 364 -19.48 6.36 -21.33
N VAL A 365 -19.24 5.90 -20.11
CA VAL A 365 -18.94 6.78 -18.96
C VAL A 365 -17.65 7.56 -19.19
N LEU A 366 -16.59 6.90 -19.63
CA LEU A 366 -15.29 7.53 -19.81
C LEU A 366 -15.28 8.53 -20.97
N ASP A 367 -16.01 8.24 -22.05
CA ASP A 367 -16.15 9.14 -23.19
C ASP A 367 -17.06 10.33 -22.86
N THR A 368 -18.26 10.10 -22.31
CA THR A 368 -19.25 11.13 -21.97
C THR A 368 -18.71 12.13 -20.93
N THR A 369 -17.93 11.64 -19.96
CA THR A 369 -17.28 12.51 -18.97
C THR A 369 -16.12 13.34 -19.53
N GLY A 370 -15.62 13.01 -20.72
CA GLY A 370 -14.43 13.61 -21.33
C GLY A 370 -13.12 13.09 -20.74
N TYR A 371 -13.17 11.99 -19.96
CA TYR A 371 -12.00 11.48 -19.25
C TYR A 371 -10.95 10.91 -20.20
N ILE A 372 -11.38 10.16 -21.22
CA ILE A 372 -10.49 9.63 -22.28
C ILE A 372 -9.79 10.76 -23.04
N SER A 373 -10.53 11.84 -23.35
CA SER A 373 -9.95 13.00 -24.05
C SER A 373 -8.86 13.66 -23.20
N MET A 374 -9.11 13.85 -21.90
CA MET A 374 -8.12 14.37 -20.97
C MET A 374 -6.85 13.51 -20.90
N LEU A 375 -6.98 12.17 -20.82
CA LEU A 375 -5.84 11.25 -20.79
C LEU A 375 -5.02 11.24 -22.10
N LYS A 376 -5.61 11.64 -23.23
CA LYS A 376 -4.89 11.73 -24.51
C LYS A 376 -4.13 13.04 -24.68
N GLU A 377 -4.48 14.08 -23.91
CA GLU A 377 -3.84 15.40 -23.92
C GLU A 377 -2.62 15.47 -22.96
N ASP A 378 -2.54 14.59 -21.96
CA ASP A 378 -1.42 14.43 -21.02
C ASP A 378 -0.33 13.47 -21.61
#